data_253e91ef968f3076ece587680b1e2b86
#
_entry.id   253e91ef968f3076ece587680b1e2b86
#
_cell.length_a   1.000
_cell.length_b   1.000
_cell.length_c   1.000
_cell.angle_alpha   90.00
_cell.angle_beta   90.00
_cell.angle_gamma   90.00
#
_symmetry.space_group_name_H-M   'P 1'
#
loop_
_entity.id
_entity.type
_entity.pdbx_description
1 polymer ?
#
loop_
_entity_poly.entity_id
_entity_poly.type
_entity_poly.pdbx_seq_one_letter_code
_entity_poly.pdbx_strand_id
1 'polypeptide(L)'
;QFINFGNYTGIVPKIDELSKVTDIALTISLHAPNDELRDELVPINKKYPIQELLDAVKRYVDSCNDRRVTTIEYILINNVNDGLVHAEELSELLRQIPCKVNLIPFNQFEGSDYLKPSGNRIKKFQSFLQEKGYVTTIRSTRGDDIMAACGQLVGQVNDRTRRQERSFKNQIKTKAL
;
A
#
# COMPACT_ATOMS: atom_id res chain seq x y z
N GLN A 1 -9.43 -12.43 16.95
CA GLN A 1 -10.16 -12.37 15.67
C GLN A 1 -9.59 -11.18 14.91
N PHE A 2 -8.75 -11.42 13.89
CA PHE A 2 -8.20 -10.36 13.06
C PHE A 2 -9.31 -9.88 12.12
N ILE A 3 -9.93 -8.76 12.45
CA ILE A 3 -10.84 -8.09 11.54
C ILE A 3 -9.96 -7.39 10.52
N ASN A 4 -9.89 -7.99 9.33
CA ASN A 4 -9.24 -7.39 8.18
C ASN A 4 -10.17 -6.25 7.70
N PHE A 5 -9.97 -5.05 8.19
CA PHE A 5 -10.63 -3.87 7.63
C PHE A 5 -10.02 -3.65 6.25
N GLY A 6 -10.67 -4.25 5.25
CA GLY A 6 -10.26 -4.17 3.87
C GLY A 6 -9.96 -2.74 3.44
N ASN A 7 -8.75 -2.54 2.91
CA ASN A 7 -8.35 -1.41 2.06
C ASN A 7 -8.61 0.02 2.58
N TYR A 8 -8.32 0.31 3.86
CA TYR A 8 -8.13 1.68 4.27
C TYR A 8 -6.73 2.14 3.85
N THR A 9 -6.57 2.41 2.55
CA THR A 9 -5.34 2.95 1.96
C THR A 9 -5.15 4.40 2.41
N GLY A 10 -4.94 4.63 3.72
CA GLY A 10 -4.52 5.92 4.22
C GLY A 10 -5.53 7.06 4.10
N ILE A 11 -6.82 6.82 4.38
CA ILE A 11 -7.80 7.90 4.56
C ILE A 11 -7.61 8.47 5.97
N VAL A 12 -6.78 9.49 6.09
CA VAL A 12 -6.35 10.10 7.35
C VAL A 12 -7.51 10.39 8.33
N PRO A 13 -8.62 11.04 7.94
CA PRO A 13 -9.73 11.28 8.85
C PRO A 13 -10.34 10.00 9.44
N LYS A 14 -10.30 8.89 8.71
CA LYS A 14 -10.82 7.61 9.21
C LYS A 14 -9.91 6.97 10.25
N ILE A 15 -8.61 7.20 10.19
CA ILE A 15 -7.68 6.78 11.24
C ILE A 15 -7.97 7.54 12.54
N ASP A 16 -8.17 8.86 12.44
CA ASP A 16 -8.50 9.70 13.58
C ASP A 16 -9.90 9.36 14.20
N GLU A 17 -10.88 8.97 13.35
CA GLU A 17 -12.17 8.46 13.84
C GLU A 17 -12.01 7.11 14.56
N LEU A 18 -11.18 6.21 14.00
CA LEU A 18 -10.95 4.87 14.53
C LEU A 18 -10.34 4.92 15.94
N SER A 19 -9.44 5.86 16.19
CA SER A 19 -8.80 6.03 17.50
C SER A 19 -9.78 6.29 18.65
N LYS A 20 -10.99 6.79 18.32
CA LYS A 20 -12.03 7.12 19.32
C LYS A 20 -12.91 5.93 19.69
N VAL A 21 -12.92 4.88 18.87
CA VAL A 21 -13.89 3.77 19.00
C VAL A 21 -13.24 2.41 19.21
N THR A 22 -11.92 2.27 18.95
CA THR A 22 -11.24 0.98 19.07
C THR A 22 -9.72 1.16 19.21
N ASP A 23 -9.09 0.13 19.76
CA ASP A 23 -7.64 0.01 19.93
C ASP A 23 -7.02 -1.17 19.18
N ILE A 24 -7.58 -1.57 18.04
CA ILE A 24 -7.09 -2.68 17.21
C ILE A 24 -5.74 -2.39 16.56
N ALA A 25 -5.02 -3.47 16.19
CA ALA A 25 -3.76 -3.31 15.44
C ALA A 25 -4.03 -2.74 14.03
N LEU A 26 -3.34 -1.63 13.72
CA LEU A 26 -3.49 -0.93 12.45
C LEU A 26 -2.60 -1.55 11.37
N THR A 27 -3.12 -1.65 10.15
CA THR A 27 -2.37 -2.04 8.96
C THR A 27 -2.47 -0.94 7.91
N ILE A 28 -1.33 -0.47 7.42
CA ILE A 28 -1.21 0.62 6.45
C ILE A 28 -0.60 0.11 5.16
N SER A 29 -1.31 0.24 4.05
CA SER A 29 -0.80 0.00 2.70
C SER A 29 -0.02 1.23 2.23
N LEU A 30 1.30 1.22 2.47
CA LEU A 30 2.19 2.35 2.13
C LEU A 30 2.66 2.27 0.68
N HIS A 31 3.26 1.15 0.29
CA HIS A 31 3.66 0.75 -1.06
C HIS A 31 4.75 1.60 -1.74
N ALA A 32 5.14 2.72 -1.18
CA ALA A 32 6.23 3.56 -1.68
C ALA A 32 6.93 4.28 -0.52
N PRO A 33 8.23 4.63 -0.66
CA PRO A 33 8.97 5.32 0.40
C PRO A 33 8.91 6.85 0.30
N ASN A 34 8.37 7.39 -0.80
CA ASN A 34 8.24 8.82 -1.06
C ASN A 34 6.92 9.13 -1.76
N ASP A 35 6.52 10.41 -1.73
CA ASP A 35 5.23 10.86 -2.27
C ASP A 35 5.15 10.76 -3.78
N GLU A 36 6.26 11.02 -4.50
CA GLU A 36 6.30 10.96 -5.96
C GLU A 36 5.87 9.58 -6.46
N LEU A 37 6.49 8.54 -5.94
CA LEU A 37 6.18 7.18 -6.31
C LEU A 37 4.82 6.73 -5.73
N ARG A 38 4.47 7.21 -4.54
CA ARG A 38 3.19 6.86 -3.93
C ARG A 38 2.00 7.48 -4.66
N ASP A 39 2.15 8.64 -5.26
CA ASP A 39 1.12 9.28 -6.09
C ASP A 39 0.74 8.45 -7.31
N GLU A 40 1.72 7.70 -7.85
CA GLU A 40 1.49 6.79 -8.97
C GLU A 40 0.85 5.47 -8.52
N LEU A 41 1.38 4.86 -7.45
CA LEU A 41 0.94 3.53 -6.99
C LEU A 41 -0.34 3.58 -6.17
N VAL A 42 -0.56 4.67 -5.42
CA VAL A 42 -1.66 4.85 -4.46
C VAL A 42 -2.23 6.27 -4.60
N PRO A 43 -3.10 6.53 -5.59
CA PRO A 43 -3.54 7.89 -5.94
C PRO A 43 -4.18 8.72 -4.82
N ILE A 44 -4.67 8.10 -3.75
CA ILE A 44 -5.18 8.81 -2.57
C ILE A 44 -4.08 9.62 -1.85
N ASN A 45 -2.80 9.32 -2.14
CA ASN A 45 -1.67 10.06 -1.60
C ASN A 45 -1.71 11.54 -1.96
N LYS A 46 -2.19 11.88 -3.15
CA LYS A 46 -2.36 13.29 -3.59
C LYS A 46 -3.25 14.10 -2.65
N LYS A 47 -4.15 13.44 -1.94
CA LYS A 47 -5.02 14.06 -0.94
C LYS A 47 -4.44 13.98 0.46
N TYR A 48 -3.75 12.89 0.79
CA TYR A 48 -3.15 12.62 2.09
C TYR A 48 -1.71 12.15 1.88
N PRO A 49 -0.73 13.08 1.81
CA PRO A 49 0.67 12.74 1.65
C PRO A 49 1.20 11.84 2.76
N ILE A 50 2.31 11.18 2.51
CA ILE A 50 2.90 10.19 3.44
C ILE A 50 3.09 10.77 4.84
N GLN A 51 3.58 12.00 4.96
CA GLN A 51 3.82 12.59 6.28
C GLN A 51 2.51 12.78 7.07
N GLU A 52 1.45 13.24 6.42
CA GLU A 52 0.13 13.38 7.05
C GLU A 52 -0.44 12.02 7.49
N LEU A 53 -0.23 10.99 6.66
CA LEU A 53 -0.62 9.62 6.98
C LEU A 53 0.15 9.09 8.21
N LEU A 54 1.48 9.27 8.26
CA LEU A 54 2.30 8.81 9.38
C LEU A 54 2.00 9.57 10.67
N ASP A 55 1.71 10.86 10.58
CA ASP A 55 1.27 11.66 11.73
C ASP A 55 -0.06 11.15 12.30
N ALA A 56 -1.01 10.76 11.43
CA ALA A 56 -2.26 10.14 11.86
C ALA A 56 -2.03 8.77 12.51
N VAL A 57 -1.14 7.95 11.94
CA VAL A 57 -0.74 6.66 12.53
C VAL A 57 -0.10 6.86 13.89
N LYS A 58 0.77 7.86 14.04
CA LYS A 58 1.40 8.18 15.31
C LYS A 58 0.36 8.59 16.35
N ARG A 59 -0.56 9.51 16.02
CA ARG A 59 -1.67 9.89 16.93
C ARG A 59 -2.50 8.67 17.33
N TYR A 60 -2.78 7.77 16.39
CA TYR A 60 -3.51 6.53 16.67
C TYR A 60 -2.76 5.65 17.68
N VAL A 61 -1.47 5.37 17.43
CA VAL A 61 -0.64 4.54 18.30
C VAL A 61 -0.51 5.17 19.70
N ASP A 62 -0.31 6.49 19.77
CA ASP A 62 -0.18 7.23 21.05
C ASP A 62 -1.51 7.22 21.86
N SER A 63 -2.65 7.07 21.18
CA SER A 63 -3.97 6.96 21.82
C SER A 63 -4.29 5.55 22.36
N CYS A 64 -3.56 4.52 21.91
CA CYS A 64 -3.78 3.15 22.34
C CYS A 64 -3.15 2.88 23.71
N ASN A 65 -3.87 2.16 24.59
CA ASN A 65 -3.38 1.81 25.94
C ASN A 65 -2.25 0.77 25.92
N ASP A 66 -2.11 0.02 24.83
CA ASP A 66 -1.07 -0.99 24.64
C ASP A 66 0.02 -0.48 23.68
N ARG A 67 1.25 -0.97 23.85
CA ARG A 67 2.36 -0.76 22.90
C ARG A 67 2.10 -1.54 21.59
N ARG A 68 1.08 -1.16 20.85
CA ARG A 68 0.75 -1.80 19.59
C ARG A 68 1.69 -1.37 18.49
N VAL A 69 2.05 -2.34 17.66
CA VAL A 69 2.94 -2.13 16.54
C VAL A 69 2.10 -2.11 15.26
N THR A 70 2.20 -1.03 14.50
CA THR A 70 1.55 -0.91 13.20
C THR A 70 2.17 -1.87 12.19
N THR A 71 1.38 -2.47 11.31
CA THR A 71 1.88 -3.24 10.18
C THR A 71 1.93 -2.35 8.94
N ILE A 72 3.10 -2.18 8.35
CA ILE A 72 3.26 -1.48 7.07
C ILE A 72 3.29 -2.54 5.96
N GLU A 73 2.32 -2.50 5.08
CA GLU A 73 2.32 -3.31 3.86
C GLU A 73 3.05 -2.56 2.75
N TYR A 74 3.99 -3.24 2.12
CA TYR A 74 4.81 -2.71 1.04
C TYR A 74 4.85 -3.70 -0.12
N ILE A 75 4.21 -3.35 -1.22
CA ILE A 75 4.27 -4.15 -2.44
C ILE A 75 5.61 -3.94 -3.13
N LEU A 76 6.29 -5.03 -3.48
CA LEU A 76 7.55 -4.97 -4.21
C LEU A 76 7.31 -5.20 -5.70
N ILE A 77 7.64 -4.21 -6.50
CA ILE A 77 7.48 -4.20 -7.97
C ILE A 77 8.86 -4.09 -8.61
N ASN A 78 9.15 -4.99 -9.54
CA ASN A 78 10.45 -5.06 -10.20
C ASN A 78 10.83 -3.75 -10.90
N ASN A 79 12.01 -3.23 -10.59
CA ASN A 79 12.58 -1.98 -11.11
C ASN A 79 11.73 -0.71 -10.87
N VAL A 80 10.75 -0.76 -9.97
CA VAL A 80 9.92 0.38 -9.59
C VAL A 80 10.26 0.83 -8.17
N ASN A 81 10.09 -0.05 -7.18
CA ASN A 81 10.28 0.27 -5.77
C ASN A 81 11.07 -0.79 -4.99
N ASP A 82 11.73 -1.71 -5.68
CA ASP A 82 12.43 -2.88 -5.11
C ASP A 82 13.95 -2.70 -4.98
N GLY A 83 14.48 -1.50 -5.22
CA GLY A 83 15.90 -1.17 -5.08
C GLY A 83 16.31 -0.91 -3.63
N LEU A 84 17.61 -1.09 -3.31
CA LEU A 84 18.13 -0.81 -1.96
C LEU A 84 17.99 0.67 -1.58
N VAL A 85 18.03 1.58 -2.54
CA VAL A 85 17.75 3.00 -2.33
C VAL A 85 16.33 3.17 -1.72
N HIS A 86 15.32 2.49 -2.27
CA HIS A 86 13.96 2.54 -1.74
C HIS A 86 13.85 1.88 -0.36
N ALA A 87 14.66 0.82 -0.08
CA ALA A 87 14.71 0.21 1.24
C ALA A 87 15.31 1.16 2.28
N GLU A 88 16.31 1.94 1.89
CA GLU A 88 16.94 2.95 2.74
C GLU A 88 15.96 4.09 3.04
N GLU A 89 15.37 4.70 2.01
CA GLU A 89 14.34 5.73 2.16
C GLU A 89 13.19 5.24 3.05
N LEU A 90 12.70 4.01 2.84
CA LEU A 90 11.65 3.41 3.64
C LEU A 90 12.09 3.26 5.10
N SER A 91 13.33 2.82 5.35
CA SER A 91 13.84 2.66 6.70
C SER A 91 13.93 3.99 7.46
N GLU A 92 14.35 5.06 6.79
CA GLU A 92 14.40 6.40 7.38
C GLU A 92 12.99 6.94 7.67
N LEU A 93 12.08 6.79 6.71
CA LEU A 93 10.70 7.23 6.81
C LEU A 93 9.99 6.59 8.02
N LEU A 94 10.19 5.31 8.24
CA LEU A 94 9.49 4.54 9.27
C LEU A 94 10.07 4.71 10.68
N ARG A 95 11.17 5.43 10.87
CA ARG A 95 11.71 5.74 12.23
C ARG A 95 10.73 6.48 13.12
N GLN A 96 9.75 7.13 12.53
CA GLN A 96 8.77 7.97 13.24
C GLN A 96 7.73 7.17 14.02
N ILE A 97 7.55 5.89 13.68
CA ILE A 97 6.46 5.05 14.23
C ILE A 97 6.96 3.65 14.61
N PRO A 98 6.44 3.06 15.70
CA PRO A 98 6.69 1.65 16.00
C PRO A 98 5.95 0.77 14.98
N CYS A 99 6.69 0.09 14.10
CA CYS A 99 6.08 -0.70 13.05
C CYS A 99 6.86 -1.99 12.74
N LYS A 100 6.17 -2.92 12.10
CA LYS A 100 6.73 -4.06 11.37
C LYS A 100 6.37 -3.94 9.90
N VAL A 101 7.20 -4.50 9.03
CA VAL A 101 7.02 -4.42 7.58
C VAL A 101 6.59 -5.77 7.02
N ASN A 102 5.55 -5.77 6.21
CA ASN A 102 5.09 -6.92 5.46
C ASN A 102 5.33 -6.67 3.96
N LEU A 103 6.33 -7.32 3.41
CA LEU A 103 6.67 -7.23 1.99
C LEU A 103 5.76 -8.15 1.19
N ILE A 104 5.16 -7.61 0.15
CA ILE A 104 4.23 -8.32 -0.73
C ILE A 104 4.82 -8.31 -2.14
N PRO A 105 5.51 -9.38 -2.58
CA PRO A 105 5.98 -9.45 -3.95
C PRO A 105 4.80 -9.30 -4.91
N PHE A 106 4.94 -8.41 -5.90
CA PHE A 106 3.90 -8.19 -6.90
C PHE A 106 3.59 -9.51 -7.61
N ASN A 107 2.32 -9.81 -7.75
CA ASN A 107 1.85 -10.95 -8.53
C ASN A 107 1.32 -10.45 -9.85
N GLN A 108 1.99 -10.82 -10.95
CA GLN A 108 1.65 -10.37 -12.28
C GLN A 108 0.29 -10.92 -12.70
N PHE A 109 -0.53 -10.09 -13.32
CA PHE A 109 -1.82 -10.45 -13.88
C PHE A 109 -1.91 -9.96 -15.34
N GLU A 110 -2.82 -10.54 -16.11
CA GLU A 110 -3.03 -10.18 -17.50
C GLU A 110 -3.39 -8.69 -17.65
N GLY A 111 -2.65 -7.99 -18.51
CA GLY A 111 -2.80 -6.54 -18.74
C GLY A 111 -2.03 -5.64 -17.77
N SER A 112 -1.17 -6.20 -16.89
CA SER A 112 -0.26 -5.42 -16.05
C SER A 112 1.10 -5.25 -16.72
N ASP A 113 1.59 -4.00 -16.77
CA ASP A 113 2.95 -3.67 -17.21
C ASP A 113 3.99 -3.92 -16.11
N TYR A 114 3.55 -4.14 -14.88
CA TYR A 114 4.43 -4.40 -13.75
C TYR A 114 4.84 -5.86 -13.66
N LEU A 115 6.08 -6.10 -13.20
CA LEU A 115 6.67 -7.41 -13.07
C LEU A 115 6.99 -7.73 -11.61
N LYS A 116 7.01 -9.03 -11.30
CA LYS A 116 7.45 -9.54 -10.01
C LYS A 116 8.97 -9.39 -9.88
N PRO A 117 9.49 -8.90 -8.73
CA PRO A 117 10.92 -8.89 -8.47
C PRO A 117 11.51 -10.29 -8.38
N SER A 118 12.80 -10.42 -8.69
CA SER A 118 13.52 -11.67 -8.47
C SER A 118 13.60 -12.00 -6.96
N GLY A 119 13.63 -13.29 -6.63
CA GLY A 119 13.75 -13.74 -5.24
C GLY A 119 14.99 -13.17 -4.52
N ASN A 120 16.08 -12.94 -5.25
CA ASN A 120 17.29 -12.33 -4.71
C ASN A 120 17.07 -10.85 -4.33
N ARG A 121 16.37 -10.07 -5.17
CA ARG A 121 16.05 -8.67 -4.86
C ARG A 121 15.12 -8.56 -3.65
N ILE A 122 14.11 -9.41 -3.58
CA ILE A 122 13.18 -9.48 -2.43
C ILE A 122 13.94 -9.77 -1.14
N LYS A 123 14.85 -10.76 -1.16
CA LYS A 123 15.67 -11.12 0.00
C LYS A 123 16.62 -10.00 0.41
N LYS A 124 17.29 -9.35 -0.55
CA LYS A 124 18.17 -8.20 -0.27
C LYS A 124 17.43 -7.05 0.38
N PHE A 125 16.24 -6.72 -0.13
CA PHE A 125 15.38 -5.69 0.43
C PHE A 125 14.96 -6.05 1.88
N GLN A 126 14.54 -7.30 2.10
CA GLN A 126 14.20 -7.79 3.43
C GLN A 126 15.37 -7.71 4.40
N SER A 127 16.56 -8.24 4.01
CA SER A 127 17.76 -8.25 4.86
C SER A 127 18.17 -6.83 5.24
N PHE A 128 18.11 -5.88 4.30
CA PHE A 128 18.44 -4.48 4.57
C PHE A 128 17.54 -3.89 5.66
N LEU A 129 16.21 -4.10 5.57
CA LEU A 129 15.29 -3.61 6.60
C LEU A 129 15.51 -4.30 7.96
N GLN A 130 15.84 -5.61 7.94
CA GLN A 130 16.15 -6.35 9.17
C GLN A 130 17.44 -5.83 9.82
N GLU A 131 18.49 -5.52 9.05
CA GLU A 131 19.73 -4.90 9.53
C GLU A 131 19.48 -3.51 10.14
N LYS A 132 18.46 -2.78 9.66
CA LYS A 132 18.00 -1.51 10.23
C LYS A 132 17.10 -1.70 11.48
N GLY A 133 16.85 -2.94 11.90
CA GLY A 133 16.09 -3.27 13.11
C GLY A 133 14.59 -3.50 12.91
N TYR A 134 14.08 -3.52 11.68
CA TYR A 134 12.66 -3.78 11.42
C TYR A 134 12.34 -5.26 11.39
N VAL A 135 11.30 -5.68 12.10
CA VAL A 135 10.69 -6.99 11.89
C VAL A 135 10.06 -7.00 10.50
N THR A 136 10.66 -7.75 9.57
CA THR A 136 10.27 -7.75 8.16
C THR A 136 9.91 -9.15 7.71
N THR A 137 8.66 -9.33 7.27
CA THR A 137 8.12 -10.59 6.74
C THR A 137 7.85 -10.48 5.25
N ILE A 138 7.93 -11.62 4.54
CA ILE A 138 7.53 -11.71 3.15
C ILE A 138 6.23 -12.51 3.11
N ARG A 139 5.19 -11.95 2.51
CA ARG A 139 3.93 -12.65 2.27
C ARG A 139 4.13 -13.66 1.14
N SER A 140 4.11 -14.95 1.46
CA SER A 140 4.02 -16.00 0.44
C SER A 140 2.56 -16.14 -0.01
N THR A 141 2.28 -15.90 -1.28
CA THR A 141 0.99 -16.26 -1.88
C THR A 141 0.90 -17.77 -1.93
N ARG A 142 0.03 -18.37 -1.12
CA ARG A 142 -0.35 -19.77 -1.27
C ARG A 142 -1.44 -19.83 -2.33
N GLY A 143 -1.09 -20.32 -3.51
CA GLY A 143 -2.04 -20.60 -4.60
C GLY A 143 -2.39 -19.39 -5.49
N ASP A 144 -2.73 -19.69 -6.71
CA ASP A 144 -3.08 -18.76 -7.79
C ASP A 144 -4.40 -17.99 -7.57
N ASP A 145 -5.07 -18.20 -6.42
CA ASP A 145 -6.43 -17.72 -6.15
C ASP A 145 -6.52 -16.30 -5.54
N ILE A 146 -5.39 -15.62 -5.28
CA ILE A 146 -5.43 -14.27 -4.71
C ILE A 146 -5.14 -13.21 -5.81
N MET A 147 -5.78 -13.36 -6.96
CA MET A 147 -5.85 -12.29 -7.97
C MET A 147 -6.69 -11.08 -7.52
N ALA A 148 -7.43 -11.20 -6.42
CA ALA A 148 -8.53 -10.28 -6.15
C ALA A 148 -8.20 -9.05 -5.29
N ALA A 149 -7.18 -9.05 -4.44
CA ALA A 149 -7.05 -7.98 -3.45
C ALA A 149 -6.06 -6.86 -3.82
N CYS A 150 -4.90 -7.18 -4.41
CA CYS A 150 -3.90 -6.16 -4.76
C CYS A 150 -3.92 -5.76 -6.25
N GLY A 151 -4.33 -6.66 -7.15
CA GLY A 151 -4.51 -6.36 -8.58
C GLY A 151 -5.71 -5.46 -8.87
N GLN A 152 -6.72 -5.45 -8.02
CA GLN A 152 -7.91 -4.61 -8.18
C GLN A 152 -7.65 -3.11 -7.94
N LEU A 153 -6.63 -2.73 -7.16
CA LEU A 153 -6.33 -1.32 -6.91
C LEU A 153 -5.85 -0.61 -8.19
N VAL A 154 -4.96 -1.21 -8.95
CA VAL A 154 -4.47 -0.64 -10.23
C VAL A 154 -5.47 -0.88 -11.36
N GLY A 155 -6.11 -2.06 -11.43
CA GLY A 155 -7.08 -2.40 -12.48
C GLY A 155 -8.41 -1.65 -12.37
N GLN A 156 -8.91 -1.34 -11.17
CA GLN A 156 -10.16 -0.61 -11.00
C GLN A 156 -10.06 0.88 -11.36
N VAL A 157 -8.89 1.49 -11.20
CA VAL A 157 -8.69 2.89 -11.63
C VAL A 157 -8.74 2.99 -13.16
N ASN A 158 -8.11 2.05 -13.87
CA ASN A 158 -8.15 2.01 -15.34
C ASN A 158 -9.54 1.62 -15.88
N ASP A 159 -10.26 0.71 -15.21
CA ASP A 159 -11.59 0.28 -15.67
C ASP A 159 -12.67 1.35 -15.45
N ARG A 160 -12.59 2.14 -14.37
CA ARG A 160 -13.50 3.28 -14.15
C ARG A 160 -13.32 4.37 -15.21
N THR A 161 -12.08 4.65 -15.62
CA THR A 161 -11.80 5.64 -16.68
C THR A 161 -12.33 5.16 -18.03
N ARG A 162 -12.13 3.89 -18.38
CA ARG A 162 -12.65 3.30 -19.62
C ARG A 162 -14.19 3.18 -19.66
N ARG A 163 -14.83 2.91 -18.54
CA ARG A 163 -16.32 2.91 -18.45
C ARG A 163 -16.90 4.30 -18.63
N GLN A 164 -16.26 5.34 -18.07
CA GLN A 164 -16.69 6.72 -18.30
C GLN A 164 -16.53 7.14 -19.75
N GLU A 165 -15.42 6.80 -20.40
CA GLU A 165 -15.21 7.07 -21.84
C GLU A 165 -16.21 6.32 -22.73
N ARG A 166 -16.53 5.07 -22.43
CA ARG A 166 -17.55 4.30 -23.16
C ARG A 166 -18.96 4.87 -22.97
N SER A 167 -19.31 5.29 -21.75
CA SER A 167 -20.58 5.95 -21.46
C SER A 167 -20.72 7.27 -22.21
N PHE A 168 -19.65 8.06 -22.27
CA PHE A 168 -19.62 9.33 -23.00
C PHE A 168 -19.76 9.13 -24.53
N LYS A 169 -19.04 8.14 -25.09
CA LYS A 169 -19.15 7.80 -26.51
C LYS A 169 -20.53 7.28 -26.90
N ASN A 170 -21.21 6.54 -26.03
CA ASN A 170 -22.58 6.05 -26.27
C ASN A 170 -23.61 7.19 -26.20
N GLN A 171 -23.45 8.15 -25.28
CA GLN A 171 -24.33 9.32 -25.22
C GLN A 171 -24.23 10.24 -26.44
N ILE A 172 -23.03 10.35 -27.03
CA ILE A 172 -22.83 11.14 -28.24
C ILE A 172 -23.48 10.46 -29.45
N LYS A 173 -23.41 9.11 -29.54
CA LYS A 173 -24.06 8.37 -30.64
C LYS A 173 -25.59 8.40 -30.59
N THR A 174 -26.18 8.48 -29.39
CA THR A 174 -27.63 8.51 -29.24
C THR A 174 -28.23 9.91 -29.51
N LYS A 175 -27.41 10.98 -29.52
CA LYS A 175 -27.86 12.34 -29.86
C LYS A 175 -27.63 12.71 -31.32
N ALA A 176 -27.05 11.83 -32.13
CA ALA A 176 -26.77 12.05 -33.55
C ALA A 176 -27.69 11.23 -34.50
N LEU A 177 -28.77 10.70 -33.99
CA LEU A 177 -29.92 10.11 -34.70
C LEU A 177 -31.18 10.87 -34.32
#